data_0c70d118ea7a2364966a6dd4aa9d2be4
#
_entry.id   0c70d118ea7a2364966a6dd4aa9d2be4
#
_cell.length_a   1.000
_cell.length_b   1.000
_cell.length_c   1.000
_cell.angle_alpha   90.00
_cell.angle_beta   90.00
_cell.angle_gamma   90.00
#
_symmetry.space_group_name_H-M   'P 1'
#
loop_
_entity.id
_entity.type
_entity.pdbx_description
1 polymer ?
#
loop_
_entity_poly.entity_id
_entity_poly.type
_entity_poly.pdbx_seq_one_letter_code
_entity_poly.pdbx_strand_id
1 'polypeptide(L)'
;FDFNNISDIFEETTWENALDLACDGFNNIKSKLGPNALAGFGCAKGSNEEAYLFQKLIRTGFNTNNVDHCTRLCHASSVVALLEMIGSGAVSNQVADVTEAEVIIIIGSNPTVNHPVAATFIKNAAKEGKTLIVMDPKQVEISRHANHFLQFKPDTDVALLNAIMKSIIDQDLVDENFIKNRTKDFKKLKEHLKDYTPENMSKICGISTEKINEIAKIYATASASIIFWGMGVSQHIHGTDNARALISLSLMTGQIGRPGTGLHPLRGQNNVQGASDAGLI
;
A
#
# COMPACT_ATOMS: atom_id res chain seq x y z
N PHE A 1 18.14 8.78 -35.07
CA PHE A 1 16.92 8.03 -34.79
C PHE A 1 15.74 8.93 -35.17
N ASP A 2 15.10 8.67 -36.29
CA ASP A 2 13.92 9.44 -36.69
C ASP A 2 12.66 8.64 -36.39
N PHE A 3 11.96 9.07 -35.34
CA PHE A 3 10.69 8.45 -34.93
C PHE A 3 9.57 8.56 -35.96
N ASN A 4 9.71 9.46 -36.97
CA ASN A 4 8.72 9.59 -38.03
C ASN A 4 8.87 8.51 -39.12
N ASN A 5 9.97 7.73 -39.11
CA ASN A 5 10.24 6.71 -40.07
C ASN A 5 10.55 5.36 -39.41
N ILE A 6 9.54 4.75 -38.81
CA ILE A 6 9.64 3.49 -38.05
C ILE A 6 10.15 2.36 -38.96
N SER A 7 9.80 2.33 -40.24
CA SER A 7 10.26 1.31 -41.21
C SER A 7 11.77 1.31 -41.47
N ASP A 8 12.48 2.40 -41.15
CA ASP A 8 13.95 2.42 -41.24
C ASP A 8 14.65 1.73 -40.05
N ILE A 9 13.88 1.42 -39.01
CA ILE A 9 14.39 0.88 -37.73
C ILE A 9 13.89 -0.54 -37.47
N PHE A 10 12.68 -0.84 -37.89
CA PHE A 10 12.02 -2.12 -37.66
C PHE A 10 11.82 -2.84 -38.98
N GLU A 11 12.16 -4.11 -39.00
CA GLU A 11 11.94 -5.02 -40.13
C GLU A 11 10.80 -5.99 -39.78
N GLU A 12 9.90 -6.20 -40.74
CA GLU A 12 8.86 -7.21 -40.60
C GLU A 12 9.48 -8.60 -40.63
N THR A 13 9.16 -9.46 -39.65
CA THR A 13 9.75 -10.80 -39.56
C THR A 13 8.74 -11.81 -39.02
N THR A 14 9.09 -13.10 -39.05
CA THR A 14 8.31 -14.18 -38.45
C THR A 14 8.60 -14.27 -36.95
N TRP A 15 7.68 -14.88 -36.22
CA TRP A 15 7.90 -15.18 -34.79
C TRP A 15 9.11 -16.09 -34.56
N GLU A 16 9.34 -17.07 -35.46
CA GLU A 16 10.45 -18.00 -35.36
C GLU A 16 11.79 -17.25 -35.47
N ASN A 17 11.96 -16.43 -36.50
CA ASN A 17 13.18 -15.64 -36.67
C ASN A 17 13.41 -14.64 -35.51
N ALA A 18 12.36 -14.00 -35.02
CA ALA A 18 12.46 -13.05 -33.89
C ALA A 18 12.88 -13.75 -32.60
N LEU A 19 12.32 -14.93 -32.31
CA LEU A 19 12.66 -15.72 -31.13
C LEU A 19 14.08 -16.29 -31.23
N ASP A 20 14.51 -16.79 -32.40
CA ASP A 20 15.87 -17.28 -32.62
C ASP A 20 16.90 -16.16 -32.42
N LEU A 21 16.65 -14.98 -32.98
CA LEU A 21 17.51 -13.81 -32.79
C LEU A 21 17.63 -13.42 -31.31
N ALA A 22 16.52 -13.42 -30.58
CA ALA A 22 16.50 -13.13 -29.14
C ALA A 22 17.29 -14.20 -28.36
N CYS A 23 17.05 -15.49 -28.63
CA CYS A 23 17.75 -16.59 -27.97
C CYS A 23 19.25 -16.55 -28.21
N ASP A 24 19.68 -16.32 -29.44
CA ASP A 24 21.10 -16.21 -29.81
C ASP A 24 21.75 -15.00 -29.11
N GLY A 25 21.06 -13.87 -29.08
CA GLY A 25 21.49 -12.67 -28.35
C GLY A 25 21.73 -12.94 -26.87
N PHE A 26 20.75 -13.52 -26.17
CA PHE A 26 20.87 -13.87 -24.76
C PHE A 26 21.95 -14.91 -24.49
N ASN A 27 22.05 -15.97 -25.31
CA ASN A 27 23.07 -16.98 -25.16
C ASN A 27 24.48 -16.42 -25.38
N ASN A 28 24.65 -15.52 -26.35
CA ASN A 28 25.92 -14.85 -26.59
C ASN A 28 26.35 -13.96 -25.41
N ILE A 29 25.43 -13.17 -24.87
CA ILE A 29 25.71 -12.36 -23.66
C ILE A 29 26.05 -13.26 -22.46
N LYS A 30 25.25 -14.30 -22.22
CA LYS A 30 25.46 -15.26 -21.14
C LYS A 30 26.83 -15.94 -21.23
N SER A 31 27.22 -16.35 -22.43
CA SER A 31 28.51 -17.04 -22.66
C SER A 31 29.72 -16.13 -22.53
N LYS A 32 29.62 -14.87 -22.93
CA LYS A 32 30.71 -13.88 -22.87
C LYS A 32 30.88 -13.19 -21.53
N LEU A 33 29.76 -12.83 -20.88
CA LEU A 33 29.74 -11.96 -19.71
C LEU A 33 29.20 -12.67 -18.46
N GLY A 34 28.71 -13.90 -18.60
CA GLY A 34 28.11 -14.68 -17.53
C GLY A 34 26.60 -14.38 -17.31
N PRO A 35 25.91 -15.24 -16.56
CA PRO A 35 24.47 -15.16 -16.35
C PRO A 35 24.00 -13.87 -15.65
N ASN A 36 24.83 -13.28 -14.81
CA ASN A 36 24.49 -12.05 -14.09
C ASN A 36 24.52 -10.78 -14.97
N ALA A 37 24.94 -10.89 -16.22
CA ALA A 37 24.80 -9.81 -17.21
C ALA A 37 23.37 -9.71 -17.77
N LEU A 38 22.50 -10.68 -17.45
CA LEU A 38 21.08 -10.71 -17.83
C LEU A 38 20.19 -10.38 -16.65
N ALA A 39 19.09 -9.73 -16.94
CA ALA A 39 18.04 -9.43 -15.97
C ALA A 39 16.66 -9.48 -16.63
N GLY A 40 15.62 -9.68 -15.84
CA GLY A 40 14.24 -9.65 -16.29
C GLY A 40 13.37 -8.73 -15.42
N PHE A 41 12.58 -7.88 -16.07
CA PHE A 41 11.63 -6.99 -15.40
C PHE A 41 10.21 -7.37 -15.80
N GLY A 42 9.49 -7.96 -14.86
CA GLY A 42 8.10 -8.38 -15.05
C GLY A 42 7.09 -7.27 -14.77
N CYS A 43 5.83 -7.57 -15.03
CA CYS A 43 4.72 -6.65 -14.81
C CYS A 43 3.60 -7.33 -14.03
N ALA A 44 2.97 -6.59 -13.14
CA ALA A 44 1.82 -7.05 -12.35
C ALA A 44 0.47 -6.91 -13.08
N LYS A 45 0.47 -6.74 -14.41
CA LYS A 45 -0.74 -6.73 -15.23
C LYS A 45 -1.04 -8.07 -15.90
N GLY A 46 -0.04 -8.95 -15.96
CA GLY A 46 -0.18 -10.30 -16.49
C GLY A 46 -0.85 -11.27 -15.52
N SER A 47 -1.10 -12.49 -16.00
CA SER A 47 -1.64 -13.57 -15.18
C SER A 47 -0.56 -14.16 -14.24
N ASN A 48 -0.97 -15.01 -13.30
CA ASN A 48 -0.04 -15.74 -12.44
C ASN A 48 0.84 -16.69 -13.26
N GLU A 49 0.29 -17.29 -14.30
CA GLU A 49 1.00 -18.18 -15.23
C GLU A 49 2.09 -17.45 -15.98
N GLU A 50 1.81 -16.27 -16.53
CA GLU A 50 2.79 -15.41 -17.18
C GLU A 50 3.91 -15.00 -16.22
N ALA A 51 3.56 -14.58 -15.02
CA ALA A 51 4.49 -14.21 -13.97
C ALA A 51 5.42 -15.38 -13.60
N TYR A 52 4.83 -16.57 -13.40
CA TYR A 52 5.57 -17.79 -13.10
C TYR A 52 6.51 -18.19 -14.24
N LEU A 53 6.02 -18.20 -15.48
CA LEU A 53 6.83 -18.57 -16.65
C LEU A 53 7.97 -17.59 -16.88
N PHE A 54 7.72 -16.29 -16.68
CA PHE A 54 8.76 -15.27 -16.84
C PHE A 54 9.87 -15.43 -15.78
N GLN A 55 9.53 -15.55 -14.51
CA GLN A 55 10.55 -15.77 -13.47
C GLN A 55 11.30 -17.10 -13.67
N LYS A 56 10.61 -18.15 -14.15
CA LYS A 56 11.22 -19.43 -14.46
C LYS A 56 12.23 -19.29 -15.60
N LEU A 57 11.90 -18.55 -16.67
CA LEU A 57 12.83 -18.26 -17.75
C LEU A 57 14.12 -17.60 -17.23
N ILE A 58 13.98 -16.57 -16.37
CA ILE A 58 15.14 -15.87 -15.84
C ILE A 58 15.97 -16.77 -14.92
N ARG A 59 15.33 -17.49 -14.00
CA ARG A 59 16.06 -18.32 -13.02
C ARG A 59 16.64 -19.59 -13.64
N THR A 60 15.89 -20.30 -14.47
CA THR A 60 16.36 -21.58 -15.04
C THR A 60 16.94 -21.46 -16.43
N GLY A 61 16.40 -20.61 -17.32
CA GLY A 61 16.91 -20.38 -18.66
C GLY A 61 18.18 -19.53 -18.65
N PHE A 62 18.14 -18.37 -18.01
CA PHE A 62 19.31 -17.49 -17.91
C PHE A 62 20.26 -17.89 -16.78
N ASN A 63 19.81 -18.66 -15.80
CA ASN A 63 20.57 -19.09 -14.62
C ASN A 63 21.01 -17.90 -13.74
N THR A 64 20.11 -16.96 -13.50
CA THR A 64 20.33 -15.80 -12.62
C THR A 64 19.08 -15.50 -11.80
N ASN A 65 19.24 -14.85 -10.62
CA ASN A 65 18.14 -14.34 -9.81
C ASN A 65 17.83 -12.86 -10.06
N ASN A 66 18.38 -12.28 -11.13
CA ASN A 66 18.14 -10.89 -11.49
C ASN A 66 16.74 -10.72 -12.10
N VAL A 67 15.71 -10.97 -11.32
CA VAL A 67 14.31 -10.79 -11.72
C VAL A 67 13.60 -9.94 -10.67
N ASP A 68 12.82 -8.99 -11.13
CA ASP A 68 12.00 -8.13 -10.29
C ASP A 68 10.79 -7.64 -11.10
N HIS A 69 9.84 -6.98 -10.44
CA HIS A 69 8.68 -6.40 -11.12
C HIS A 69 8.23 -5.09 -10.49
N CYS A 70 7.22 -4.47 -11.10
CA CYS A 70 6.75 -3.13 -10.72
C CYS A 70 6.34 -2.98 -9.24
N THR A 71 6.01 -4.06 -8.53
CA THR A 71 5.69 -4.02 -7.10
C THR A 71 6.82 -3.46 -6.25
N ARG A 72 8.08 -3.63 -6.70
CA ARG A 72 9.25 -3.03 -6.04
C ARG A 72 9.10 -1.52 -5.81
N LEU A 73 8.57 -0.82 -6.81
CA LEU A 73 8.35 0.63 -6.74
C LEU A 73 6.91 1.01 -6.36
N CYS A 74 6.02 0.03 -6.28
CA CYS A 74 4.61 0.22 -5.99
C CYS A 74 4.34 0.11 -4.49
N HIS A 75 4.07 -1.09 -4.00
CA HIS A 75 3.69 -1.37 -2.61
C HIS A 75 4.70 -2.25 -1.87
N ALA A 76 5.94 -2.38 -2.34
CA ALA A 76 6.95 -3.18 -1.62
C ALA A 76 7.09 -2.74 -0.16
N SER A 77 7.09 -1.43 0.11
CA SER A 77 7.12 -0.88 1.47
C SER A 77 5.94 -1.33 2.32
N SER A 78 4.72 -1.32 1.76
CA SER A 78 3.51 -1.81 2.45
C SER A 78 3.55 -3.31 2.67
N VAL A 79 4.02 -4.10 1.68
CA VAL A 79 4.15 -5.56 1.79
C VAL A 79 5.14 -5.94 2.87
N VAL A 80 6.31 -5.28 2.92
CA VAL A 80 7.31 -5.50 3.97
C VAL A 80 6.72 -5.22 5.34
N ALA A 81 6.07 -4.07 5.53
CA ALA A 81 5.45 -3.72 6.81
C ALA A 81 4.37 -4.73 7.24
N LEU A 82 3.52 -5.17 6.31
CA LEU A 82 2.47 -6.16 6.57
C LEU A 82 3.06 -7.53 6.93
N LEU A 83 4.06 -8.01 6.18
CA LEU A 83 4.74 -9.28 6.47
C LEU A 83 5.42 -9.27 7.85
N GLU A 84 6.10 -8.19 8.20
CA GLU A 84 6.79 -8.04 9.48
C GLU A 84 5.81 -7.98 10.67
N MET A 85 4.69 -7.27 10.52
CA MET A 85 3.81 -6.96 11.64
C MET A 85 2.63 -7.90 11.80
N ILE A 86 2.07 -8.42 10.70
CA ILE A 86 0.91 -9.33 10.73
C ILE A 86 1.14 -10.66 10.03
N GLY A 87 2.33 -10.90 9.46
CA GLY A 87 2.72 -12.16 8.86
C GLY A 87 2.12 -12.43 7.48
N SER A 88 1.45 -11.47 6.85
CA SER A 88 0.85 -11.60 5.52
C SER A 88 0.96 -10.28 4.76
N GLY A 89 1.45 -10.32 3.52
CA GLY A 89 1.49 -9.17 2.62
C GLY A 89 0.15 -8.85 1.94
N ALA A 90 -0.89 -9.65 2.19
CA ALA A 90 -2.22 -9.49 1.61
C ALA A 90 -3.05 -8.44 2.35
N VAL A 91 -4.11 -7.97 1.69
CA VAL A 91 -5.18 -7.21 2.34
C VAL A 91 -5.89 -8.08 3.38
N SER A 92 -6.33 -7.50 4.49
CA SER A 92 -6.98 -8.24 5.57
C SER A 92 -8.51 -8.28 5.48
N ASN A 93 -9.09 -7.62 4.47
CA ASN A 93 -10.53 -7.51 4.26
C ASN A 93 -10.88 -7.32 2.78
N GLN A 94 -12.15 -7.49 2.44
CA GLN A 94 -12.70 -7.18 1.12
C GLN A 94 -13.17 -5.73 1.05
N VAL A 95 -13.28 -5.17 -0.17
CA VAL A 95 -13.83 -3.81 -0.37
C VAL A 95 -15.28 -3.74 0.10
N ALA A 96 -16.05 -4.81 -0.12
CA ALA A 96 -17.46 -4.88 0.27
C ALA A 96 -17.68 -4.74 1.79
N ASP A 97 -16.67 -5.05 2.61
CA ASP A 97 -16.75 -4.96 4.08
C ASP A 97 -16.98 -3.53 4.59
N VAL A 98 -16.85 -2.51 3.73
CA VAL A 98 -17.21 -1.13 4.07
C VAL A 98 -18.67 -0.96 4.47
N THR A 99 -19.55 -1.87 4.07
CA THR A 99 -20.97 -1.86 4.50
C THR A 99 -21.13 -2.17 5.98
N GLU A 100 -20.21 -2.93 6.55
CA GLU A 100 -20.17 -3.31 7.97
C GLU A 100 -19.34 -2.32 8.81
N ALA A 101 -18.56 -1.46 8.18
CA ALA A 101 -17.74 -0.48 8.87
C ALA A 101 -18.59 0.68 9.40
N GLU A 102 -18.20 1.24 10.54
CA GLU A 102 -18.71 2.51 11.07
C GLU A 102 -17.84 3.67 10.60
N VAL A 103 -16.52 3.44 10.57
CA VAL A 103 -15.53 4.43 10.13
C VAL A 103 -14.69 3.88 8.98
N ILE A 104 -14.51 4.69 7.95
CA ILE A 104 -13.68 4.39 6.79
C ILE A 104 -12.60 5.48 6.68
N ILE A 105 -11.35 5.09 6.74
CA ILE A 105 -10.21 5.98 6.49
C ILE A 105 -9.65 5.73 5.09
N ILE A 106 -9.42 6.81 4.34
CA ILE A 106 -8.66 6.79 3.08
C ILE A 106 -7.47 7.73 3.24
N ILE A 107 -6.26 7.22 3.05
CA ILE A 107 -5.04 8.02 3.16
C ILE A 107 -4.14 7.84 1.93
N GLY A 108 -3.65 8.96 1.37
CA GLY A 108 -2.73 8.95 0.23
C GLY A 108 -3.25 8.22 -1.00
N SER A 109 -4.56 8.34 -1.30
CA SER A 109 -5.22 7.66 -2.41
C SER A 109 -6.38 8.45 -2.99
N ASN A 110 -6.54 8.37 -4.32
CA ASN A 110 -7.71 8.87 -5.03
C ASN A 110 -8.51 7.72 -5.67
N PRO A 111 -9.29 6.97 -4.88
CA PRO A 111 -10.00 5.79 -5.39
C PRO A 111 -11.07 6.15 -6.44
N THR A 112 -11.58 7.36 -6.46
CA THR A 112 -12.53 7.81 -7.50
C THR A 112 -11.93 7.71 -8.89
N VAL A 113 -10.63 7.98 -9.03
CA VAL A 113 -9.91 7.91 -10.32
C VAL A 113 -9.27 6.52 -10.52
N ASN A 114 -8.59 6.00 -9.49
CA ASN A 114 -7.73 4.82 -9.65
C ASN A 114 -8.46 3.50 -9.38
N HIS A 115 -9.55 3.52 -8.59
CA HIS A 115 -10.32 2.36 -8.18
C HIS A 115 -11.83 2.68 -8.20
N PRO A 116 -12.42 3.03 -9.38
CA PRO A 116 -13.76 3.59 -9.45
C PRO A 116 -14.86 2.66 -8.91
N VAL A 117 -14.69 1.36 -9.08
CA VAL A 117 -15.64 0.36 -8.53
C VAL A 117 -15.57 0.35 -7.00
N ALA A 118 -14.37 0.27 -6.41
CA ALA A 118 -14.20 0.35 -4.96
C ALA A 118 -14.73 1.67 -4.38
N ALA A 119 -14.47 2.79 -5.09
CA ALA A 119 -14.99 4.10 -4.71
C ALA A 119 -16.53 4.16 -4.69
N THR A 120 -17.21 3.34 -5.49
CA THR A 120 -18.67 3.26 -5.48
C THR A 120 -19.17 2.67 -4.15
N PHE A 121 -18.56 1.59 -3.66
CA PHE A 121 -18.90 1.02 -2.35
C PHE A 121 -18.65 2.04 -1.23
N ILE A 122 -17.50 2.71 -1.23
CA ILE A 122 -17.14 3.70 -0.21
C ILE A 122 -18.10 4.91 -0.23
N LYS A 123 -18.43 5.43 -1.42
CA LYS A 123 -19.37 6.55 -1.57
C LYS A 123 -20.78 6.18 -1.11
N ASN A 124 -21.23 4.97 -1.38
CA ASN A 124 -22.53 4.49 -0.93
C ASN A 124 -22.55 4.34 0.59
N ALA A 125 -21.53 3.75 1.18
CA ALA A 125 -21.40 3.65 2.63
C ALA A 125 -21.42 5.04 3.31
N ALA A 126 -20.70 6.03 2.76
CA ALA A 126 -20.75 7.41 3.26
C ALA A 126 -22.14 8.05 3.15
N LYS A 127 -22.88 7.79 2.05
CA LYS A 127 -24.28 8.26 1.89
C LYS A 127 -25.24 7.59 2.86
N GLU A 128 -24.97 6.37 3.27
CA GLU A 128 -25.72 5.60 4.26
C GLU A 128 -25.37 6.00 5.71
N GLY A 129 -24.53 7.01 5.89
CA GLY A 129 -24.21 7.59 7.20
C GLY A 129 -22.95 7.05 7.86
N LYS A 130 -22.13 6.22 7.16
CA LYS A 130 -20.82 5.82 7.66
C LYS A 130 -19.87 7.00 7.69
N THR A 131 -19.02 7.09 8.70
CA THR A 131 -18.05 8.17 8.81
C THR A 131 -16.89 7.96 7.86
N LEU A 132 -16.75 8.84 6.87
CA LEU A 132 -15.63 8.82 5.94
C LEU A 132 -14.60 9.90 6.32
N ILE A 133 -13.36 9.47 6.58
CA ILE A 133 -12.21 10.32 6.86
C ILE A 133 -11.25 10.21 5.68
N VAL A 134 -10.91 11.34 5.06
CA VAL A 134 -9.93 11.39 3.97
C VAL A 134 -8.73 12.21 4.41
N MET A 135 -7.54 11.64 4.27
CA MET A 135 -6.26 12.25 4.61
C MET A 135 -5.37 12.31 3.37
N ASP A 136 -5.12 13.50 2.84
CA ASP A 136 -4.33 13.68 1.62
C ASP A 136 -3.80 15.11 1.54
N PRO A 137 -2.54 15.33 1.13
CA PRO A 137 -2.02 16.68 0.88
C PRO A 137 -2.79 17.45 -0.20
N LYS A 138 -3.42 16.72 -1.12
CA LYS A 138 -4.24 17.27 -2.19
C LYS A 138 -5.72 16.98 -1.93
N GLN A 139 -6.57 17.97 -2.19
CA GLN A 139 -8.01 17.74 -2.19
C GLN A 139 -8.42 16.86 -3.37
N VAL A 140 -8.60 15.56 -3.08
CA VAL A 140 -9.01 14.55 -4.06
C VAL A 140 -10.53 14.44 -4.16
N GLU A 141 -11.08 13.93 -5.28
CA GLU A 141 -12.54 13.96 -5.52
C GLU A 141 -13.35 13.22 -4.45
N ILE A 142 -12.83 12.15 -3.86
CA ILE A 142 -13.53 11.41 -2.81
C ILE A 142 -13.75 12.26 -1.55
N SER A 143 -12.94 13.30 -1.32
CA SER A 143 -13.05 14.18 -0.14
C SER A 143 -14.37 14.94 -0.06
N ARG A 144 -15.06 15.16 -1.19
CA ARG A 144 -16.40 15.79 -1.21
C ARG A 144 -17.49 14.94 -0.53
N HIS A 145 -17.22 13.67 -0.30
CA HIS A 145 -18.10 12.76 0.43
C HIS A 145 -17.65 12.54 1.88
N ALA A 146 -16.50 13.08 2.26
CA ALA A 146 -15.92 12.89 3.58
C ALA A 146 -16.59 13.75 4.64
N ASN A 147 -16.80 13.17 5.83
CA ASN A 147 -17.16 13.89 7.04
C ASN A 147 -15.96 14.70 7.56
N HIS A 148 -14.76 14.15 7.39
CA HIS A 148 -13.52 14.81 7.81
C HIS A 148 -12.49 14.71 6.67
N PHE A 149 -11.94 15.87 6.29
CA PHE A 149 -10.83 15.96 5.37
C PHE A 149 -9.63 16.59 6.10
N LEU A 150 -8.52 15.84 6.15
CA LEU A 150 -7.27 16.28 6.75
C LEU A 150 -6.27 16.53 5.63
N GLN A 151 -6.10 17.80 5.28
CA GLN A 151 -5.10 18.24 4.32
C GLN A 151 -3.77 18.48 5.02
N PHE A 152 -3.04 17.42 5.27
CA PHE A 152 -1.73 17.49 5.92
C PHE A 152 -0.62 17.89 4.93
N LYS A 153 0.50 18.36 5.46
CA LYS A 153 1.66 18.72 4.63
C LYS A 153 2.29 17.47 4.02
N PRO A 154 2.75 17.49 2.75
CA PRO A 154 3.45 16.37 2.15
C PRO A 154 4.61 15.86 3.02
N ASP A 155 4.83 14.54 3.00
CA ASP A 155 5.91 13.86 3.74
C ASP A 155 5.85 13.98 5.27
N THR A 156 4.65 14.22 5.81
CA THR A 156 4.43 14.28 7.27
C THR A 156 3.46 13.20 7.78
N ASP A 157 3.28 12.13 7.00
CA ASP A 157 2.37 11.02 7.31
C ASP A 157 2.69 10.38 8.66
N VAL A 158 3.95 10.02 8.90
CA VAL A 158 4.39 9.42 10.18
C VAL A 158 4.11 10.35 11.36
N ALA A 159 4.34 11.66 11.20
CA ALA A 159 4.08 12.63 12.25
C ALA A 159 2.59 12.68 12.60
N LEU A 160 1.71 12.75 11.59
CA LEU A 160 0.26 12.77 11.79
C LEU A 160 -0.23 11.46 12.43
N LEU A 161 0.18 10.31 11.89
CA LEU A 161 -0.26 8.99 12.37
C LEU A 161 0.24 8.70 13.78
N ASN A 162 1.49 9.06 14.09
CA ASN A 162 2.03 8.93 15.45
C ASN A 162 1.30 9.84 16.44
N ALA A 163 0.93 11.07 16.04
CA ALA A 163 0.12 11.95 16.87
C ALA A 163 -1.28 11.39 17.14
N ILE A 164 -1.94 10.79 16.14
CA ILE A 164 -3.21 10.09 16.31
C ILE A 164 -3.06 8.93 17.30
N MET A 165 -2.02 8.09 17.16
CA MET A 165 -1.76 7.00 18.10
C MET A 165 -1.46 7.50 19.51
N LYS A 166 -0.66 8.57 19.64
CA LYS A 166 -0.38 9.19 20.93
C LYS A 166 -1.65 9.71 21.59
N SER A 167 -2.51 10.38 20.82
CA SER A 167 -3.80 10.88 21.30
C SER A 167 -4.73 9.73 21.77
N ILE A 168 -4.76 8.59 21.08
CA ILE A 168 -5.50 7.39 21.48
C ILE A 168 -5.00 6.88 22.84
N ILE A 169 -3.67 6.85 23.04
CA ILE A 169 -3.07 6.44 24.33
C ILE A 169 -3.43 7.41 25.44
N ASP A 170 -3.34 8.73 25.18
CA ASP A 170 -3.59 9.76 26.20
C ASP A 170 -5.07 9.87 26.60
N GLN A 171 -5.97 9.48 25.70
CA GLN A 171 -7.41 9.42 25.96
C GLN A 171 -7.86 8.04 26.53
N ASP A 172 -6.93 7.12 26.76
CA ASP A 172 -7.21 5.75 27.26
C ASP A 172 -8.18 4.95 26.36
N LEU A 173 -8.00 5.08 25.02
CA LEU A 173 -8.89 4.48 24.00
C LEU A 173 -8.28 3.25 23.32
N VAL A 174 -7.22 2.67 23.87
CA VAL A 174 -6.60 1.45 23.35
C VAL A 174 -7.46 0.22 23.67
N ASP A 175 -7.43 -0.79 22.79
CA ASP A 175 -8.02 -2.10 23.10
C ASP A 175 -7.01 -2.95 23.88
N GLU A 176 -7.00 -2.82 25.20
CA GLU A 176 -6.07 -3.56 26.07
C GLU A 176 -6.22 -5.07 25.96
N ASN A 177 -7.43 -5.59 25.74
CA ASN A 177 -7.66 -7.02 25.58
C ASN A 177 -7.05 -7.54 24.28
N PHE A 178 -7.25 -6.82 23.17
CA PHE A 178 -6.62 -7.18 21.90
C PHE A 178 -5.08 -7.08 22.00
N ILE A 179 -4.57 -5.99 22.56
CA ILE A 179 -3.14 -5.78 22.76
C ILE A 179 -2.51 -6.94 23.53
N LYS A 180 -3.10 -7.30 24.68
CA LYS A 180 -2.60 -8.35 25.54
C LYS A 180 -2.58 -9.73 24.89
N ASN A 181 -3.59 -10.05 24.09
CA ASN A 181 -3.79 -11.41 23.57
C ASN A 181 -3.29 -11.59 22.14
N ARG A 182 -3.11 -10.52 21.37
CA ARG A 182 -2.87 -10.57 19.93
C ARG A 182 -1.66 -9.79 19.45
N THR A 183 -1.02 -8.99 20.31
CA THR A 183 0.11 -8.17 19.89
C THR A 183 1.36 -8.39 20.77
N LYS A 184 2.48 -7.86 20.31
CA LYS A 184 3.77 -7.81 21.04
C LYS A 184 4.27 -6.37 21.06
N ASP A 185 5.15 -6.09 22.02
CA ASP A 185 5.96 -4.86 22.07
C ASP A 185 5.16 -3.54 22.20
N PHE A 186 3.89 -3.56 22.59
CA PHE A 186 3.10 -2.33 22.78
C PHE A 186 3.77 -1.33 23.74
N LYS A 187 4.48 -1.82 24.77
CA LYS A 187 5.23 -0.95 25.69
C LYS A 187 6.32 -0.16 24.99
N LYS A 188 7.01 -0.76 24.01
CA LYS A 188 8.03 -0.07 23.21
C LYS A 188 7.40 0.98 22.30
N LEU A 189 6.25 0.66 21.68
CA LEU A 189 5.49 1.64 20.90
C LEU A 189 5.06 2.82 21.77
N LYS A 190 4.50 2.58 22.93
CA LYS A 190 4.09 3.62 23.89
C LYS A 190 5.27 4.52 24.30
N GLU A 191 6.45 3.94 24.53
CA GLU A 191 7.67 4.69 24.84
C GLU A 191 8.13 5.53 23.65
N HIS A 192 8.14 4.95 22.43
CA HIS A 192 8.50 5.65 21.19
C HIS A 192 7.59 6.86 20.94
N LEU A 193 6.30 6.74 21.23
CA LEU A 193 5.32 7.78 20.96
C LEU A 193 5.32 8.94 21.96
N LYS A 194 6.14 8.94 23.02
CA LYS A 194 6.10 9.96 24.07
C LYS A 194 6.15 11.40 23.57
N ASP A 195 7.02 11.66 22.60
CA ASP A 195 7.28 13.01 22.10
C ASP A 195 6.39 13.39 20.89
N TYR A 196 5.60 12.43 20.38
CA TYR A 196 4.70 12.65 19.27
C TYR A 196 3.34 13.19 19.68
N THR A 197 3.34 14.17 20.62
CA THR A 197 2.08 14.74 21.09
C THR A 197 1.36 15.48 19.96
N PRO A 198 0.01 15.54 19.98
CA PRO A 198 -0.76 16.31 19.00
C PRO A 198 -0.27 17.76 18.86
N GLU A 199 0.14 18.40 19.95
CA GLU A 199 0.64 19.80 19.97
C GLU A 199 1.97 19.94 19.21
N ASN A 200 2.87 18.98 19.38
CA ASN A 200 4.16 19.00 18.70
C ASN A 200 4.01 18.69 17.21
N MET A 201 3.21 17.66 16.90
CA MET A 201 3.05 17.18 15.53
C MET A 201 2.15 18.08 14.69
N SER A 202 1.22 18.80 15.29
CA SER A 202 0.38 19.81 14.63
C SER A 202 1.24 20.83 13.86
N LYS A 203 2.34 21.27 14.44
CA LYS A 203 3.29 22.22 13.81
C LYS A 203 3.99 21.63 12.58
N ILE A 204 4.20 20.30 12.60
CA ILE A 204 4.86 19.57 11.53
C ILE A 204 3.86 19.25 10.42
N CYS A 205 2.78 18.56 10.74
CA CYS A 205 1.83 18.07 9.74
C CYS A 205 0.80 19.12 9.28
N GLY A 206 0.62 20.21 10.04
CA GLY A 206 -0.30 21.28 9.70
C GLY A 206 -1.77 21.00 10.03
N ILE A 207 -2.05 19.91 10.75
CA ILE A 207 -3.40 19.60 11.27
C ILE A 207 -3.49 20.06 12.70
N SER A 208 -4.60 20.72 13.08
CA SER A 208 -4.74 21.25 14.45
C SER A 208 -4.81 20.14 15.49
N THR A 209 -4.35 20.45 16.70
CA THR A 209 -4.38 19.54 17.86
C THR A 209 -5.78 18.99 18.12
N GLU A 210 -6.79 19.86 18.07
CA GLU A 210 -8.20 19.50 18.28
C GLU A 210 -8.66 18.49 17.23
N LYS A 211 -8.27 18.71 15.96
CA LYS A 211 -8.65 17.80 14.86
C LYS A 211 -7.95 16.44 14.98
N ILE A 212 -6.69 16.41 15.39
CA ILE A 212 -5.98 15.15 15.66
C ILE A 212 -6.68 14.37 16.77
N ASN A 213 -7.02 15.04 17.88
CA ASN A 213 -7.71 14.43 19.01
C ASN A 213 -9.13 13.94 18.65
N GLU A 214 -9.85 14.70 17.83
CA GLU A 214 -11.18 14.33 17.31
C GLU A 214 -11.10 13.04 16.47
N ILE A 215 -10.19 12.99 15.50
CA ILE A 215 -10.01 11.82 14.61
C ILE A 215 -9.55 10.59 15.40
N ALA A 216 -8.62 10.77 16.33
CA ALA A 216 -8.17 9.71 17.22
C ALA A 216 -9.35 9.07 17.99
N LYS A 217 -10.22 9.89 18.54
CA LYS A 217 -11.42 9.44 19.26
C LYS A 217 -12.40 8.73 18.33
N ILE A 218 -12.77 9.35 17.19
CA ILE A 218 -13.71 8.76 16.20
C ILE A 218 -13.24 7.38 15.77
N TYR A 219 -11.95 7.25 15.43
CA TYR A 219 -11.40 5.98 14.97
C TYR A 219 -11.35 4.91 16.07
N ALA A 220 -10.87 5.27 17.25
CA ALA A 220 -10.66 4.30 18.33
C ALA A 220 -11.96 3.83 19.00
N THR A 221 -13.01 4.67 19.03
CA THR A 221 -14.29 4.30 19.63
C THR A 221 -15.27 3.65 18.67
N ALA A 222 -14.94 3.59 17.38
CA ALA A 222 -15.79 2.95 16.40
C ALA A 222 -15.91 1.44 16.64
N SER A 223 -17.10 0.92 16.44
CA SER A 223 -17.37 -0.53 16.53
C SER A 223 -16.57 -1.32 15.48
N ALA A 224 -16.39 -0.75 14.29
CA ALA A 224 -15.58 -1.32 13.20
C ALA A 224 -15.00 -0.22 12.33
N SER A 225 -13.70 -0.32 11.99
CA SER A 225 -13.01 0.65 11.14
C SER A 225 -12.11 -0.02 10.10
N ILE A 226 -12.14 0.50 8.88
CA ILE A 226 -11.26 0.06 7.79
C ILE A 226 -10.34 1.20 7.36
N ILE A 227 -9.06 0.87 7.13
CA ILE A 227 -8.09 1.80 6.58
C ILE A 227 -7.72 1.38 5.16
N PHE A 228 -8.00 2.24 4.20
CA PHE A 228 -7.52 2.16 2.82
C PHE A 228 -6.37 3.12 2.61
N TRP A 229 -5.29 2.65 1.97
CA TRP A 229 -4.20 3.55 1.58
C TRP A 229 -3.69 3.26 0.18
N GLY A 230 -3.12 4.25 -0.46
CA GLY A 230 -2.56 4.15 -1.81
C GLY A 230 -1.06 4.42 -1.88
N MET A 231 -0.62 4.76 -3.09
CA MET A 231 0.77 5.07 -3.40
C MET A 231 1.28 6.29 -2.65
N GLY A 232 0.40 7.23 -2.28
CA GLY A 232 0.76 8.40 -1.48
C GLY A 232 1.35 8.05 -0.12
N VAL A 233 1.01 6.87 0.45
CA VAL A 233 1.62 6.34 1.67
C VAL A 233 2.89 5.56 1.35
N SER A 234 2.86 4.72 0.30
CA SER A 234 3.88 3.69 0.04
C SER A 234 5.10 4.22 -0.69
N GLN A 235 4.91 5.16 -1.63
CA GLN A 235 5.97 5.68 -2.50
C GLN A 235 6.72 6.87 -1.88
N HIS A 236 7.18 6.71 -0.66
CA HIS A 236 8.00 7.65 0.10
C HIS A 236 9.31 7.01 0.54
N ILE A 237 10.32 7.82 0.85
CA ILE A 237 11.53 7.35 1.55
C ILE A 237 11.17 6.68 2.89
N HIS A 238 10.10 7.14 3.54
CA HIS A 238 9.55 6.57 4.78
C HIS A 238 8.32 5.69 4.54
N GLY A 239 8.10 5.17 3.32
CA GLY A 239 6.89 4.40 2.96
C GLY A 239 6.66 3.17 3.83
N THR A 240 7.71 2.48 4.25
CA THR A 240 7.61 1.34 5.18
C THR A 240 7.14 1.80 6.56
N ASP A 241 7.66 2.92 7.07
CA ASP A 241 7.26 3.46 8.38
C ASP A 241 5.85 4.04 8.35
N ASN A 242 5.44 4.66 7.25
CA ASN A 242 4.05 5.08 7.02
C ASN A 242 3.09 3.88 7.14
N ALA A 243 3.40 2.78 6.46
CA ALA A 243 2.59 1.57 6.52
C ALA A 243 2.62 0.92 7.93
N ARG A 244 3.79 0.87 8.58
CA ARG A 244 3.91 0.39 9.97
C ARG A 244 3.06 1.22 10.94
N ALA A 245 2.99 2.53 10.76
CA ALA A 245 2.16 3.39 11.58
C ALA A 245 0.66 3.08 11.40
N LEU A 246 0.19 2.87 10.16
CA LEU A 246 -1.20 2.45 9.89
C LEU A 246 -1.53 1.09 10.49
N ILE A 247 -0.62 0.13 10.39
CA ILE A 247 -0.78 -1.20 10.97
C ILE A 247 -0.82 -1.11 12.51
N SER A 248 0.09 -0.34 13.11
CA SER A 248 0.14 -0.11 14.56
C SER A 248 -1.16 0.52 15.07
N LEU A 249 -1.69 1.52 14.34
CA LEU A 249 -2.96 2.17 14.64
C LEU A 249 -4.12 1.17 14.68
N SER A 250 -4.17 0.26 13.71
CA SER A 250 -5.18 -0.80 13.65
C SER A 250 -5.02 -1.83 14.78
N LEU A 251 -3.79 -2.25 15.07
CA LEU A 251 -3.50 -3.25 16.09
C LEU A 251 -3.78 -2.73 17.51
N MET A 252 -3.45 -1.48 17.82
CA MET A 252 -3.67 -0.93 19.16
C MET A 252 -5.14 -0.69 19.50
N THR A 253 -6.01 -0.68 18.49
CA THR A 253 -7.46 -0.47 18.63
C THR A 253 -8.30 -1.70 18.28
N GLY A 254 -7.66 -2.84 17.96
CA GLY A 254 -8.34 -4.08 17.59
C GLY A 254 -9.15 -4.01 16.29
N GLN A 255 -8.82 -3.06 15.40
CA GLN A 255 -9.55 -2.83 14.15
C GLN A 255 -9.04 -3.72 12.99
N ILE A 256 -8.94 -5.03 13.28
CA ILE A 256 -8.50 -6.04 12.31
C ILE A 256 -9.10 -7.41 12.67
N GLY A 257 -9.35 -8.23 11.65
CA GLY A 257 -9.71 -9.65 11.82
C GLY A 257 -11.16 -9.91 12.19
N ARG A 258 -12.06 -8.96 12.00
CA ARG A 258 -13.51 -9.11 12.18
C ARG A 258 -14.28 -8.31 11.12
N PRO A 259 -15.56 -8.59 10.86
CA PRO A 259 -16.35 -7.88 9.86
C PRO A 259 -16.29 -6.36 10.02
N GLY A 260 -16.17 -5.64 8.91
CA GLY A 260 -16.10 -4.17 8.89
C GLY A 260 -14.78 -3.58 9.37
N THR A 261 -13.76 -4.41 9.67
CA THR A 261 -12.43 -3.93 10.07
C THR A 261 -11.38 -4.35 9.07
N GLY A 262 -10.26 -3.64 9.00
CA GLY A 262 -9.14 -4.12 8.22
C GLY A 262 -8.15 -3.08 7.74
N LEU A 263 -7.10 -3.64 7.14
CA LEU A 263 -5.98 -2.97 6.52
C LEU A 263 -5.99 -3.28 5.02
N HIS A 264 -6.17 -2.26 4.19
CA HIS A 264 -6.41 -2.43 2.77
C HIS A 264 -5.53 -1.52 1.90
N PRO A 265 -4.27 -1.93 1.59
CA PRO A 265 -3.51 -1.25 0.55
C PRO A 265 -4.21 -1.40 -0.80
N LEU A 266 -4.63 -0.28 -1.38
CA LEU A 266 -5.24 -0.23 -2.70
C LEU A 266 -4.14 -0.40 -3.76
N ARG A 267 -4.05 -1.60 -4.33
CA ARG A 267 -3.04 -1.93 -5.34
C ARG A 267 -3.33 -1.18 -6.65
N GLY A 268 -2.29 -0.68 -7.32
CA GLY A 268 -2.44 0.07 -8.57
C GLY A 268 -2.78 -0.82 -9.77
N GLN A 269 -2.19 -2.01 -9.82
CA GLN A 269 -2.37 -2.96 -10.93
C GLN A 269 -3.19 -4.16 -10.47
N ASN A 270 -3.82 -4.84 -11.42
CA ASN A 270 -4.78 -5.93 -11.18
C ASN A 270 -4.20 -7.17 -10.51
N ASN A 271 -2.92 -7.45 -10.69
CA ASN A 271 -2.29 -8.69 -10.21
C ASN A 271 -0.97 -8.44 -9.43
N VAL A 272 -0.87 -7.36 -8.68
CA VAL A 272 0.33 -7.03 -7.88
C VAL A 272 0.68 -8.15 -6.92
N GLN A 273 -0.31 -8.67 -6.21
CA GLN A 273 -0.11 -9.74 -5.23
C GLN A 273 0.21 -11.06 -5.92
N GLY A 274 -0.61 -11.49 -6.87
CA GLY A 274 -0.42 -12.78 -7.53
C GLY A 274 0.89 -12.89 -8.29
N ALA A 275 1.35 -11.82 -8.94
CA ALA A 275 2.65 -11.77 -9.61
C ALA A 275 3.82 -11.89 -8.62
N SER A 276 3.71 -11.26 -7.44
CA SER A 276 4.69 -11.42 -6.35
C SER A 276 4.70 -12.86 -5.81
N ASP A 277 3.52 -13.42 -5.52
CA ASP A 277 3.37 -14.78 -5.00
C ASP A 277 3.83 -15.84 -6.02
N ALA A 278 3.71 -15.55 -7.32
CA ALA A 278 4.24 -16.39 -8.41
C ALA A 278 5.77 -16.31 -8.57
N GLY A 279 6.45 -15.51 -7.77
CA GLY A 279 7.91 -15.47 -7.67
C GLY A 279 8.60 -14.41 -8.50
N LEU A 280 7.91 -13.38 -8.97
CA LEU A 280 8.53 -12.28 -9.72
C LEU A 280 9.37 -11.33 -8.83
N ILE A 281 9.26 -11.42 -7.51
CA ILE A 281 9.98 -10.55 -6.57
C ILE A 281 10.84 -11.39 -5.63
#